data_be6c7c938e2e3a9b503b175604e72a0e
#
_entry.id   be6c7c938e2e3a9b503b175604e72a0e
#
_cell.length_a   1.000
_cell.length_b   1.000
_cell.length_c   1.000
_cell.angle_alpha   90.00
_cell.angle_beta   90.00
_cell.angle_gamma   90.00
#
_symmetry.space_group_name_H-M   'P 1'
#
loop_
_entity.id
_entity.type
_entity.pdbx_description
1 polymer ?
#
loop_
_entity_poly.entity_id
_entity_poly.type
_entity_poly.pdbx_seq_one_letter_code
_entity_poly.pdbx_strand_id
1 'polypeptide(L)'
;MKLGDAERVVPAAARRRDGATATRAMPKVTKRTERDARELVDASGAIVADDADALRPVYAPLGAPTETRKGAKHEYRKVNVPAHRFAPLREHWMALYEPVTKQMKIDVRMNLKLKKVELKTTERTEDESALQKSADFVQAFLLGFDVQDAVALLRLDDLYLECFEVKDVKTLRGEHMSRGIGRLAGKNGKTKFTIENATRTRIVIADQHIRILGSFQNIKVARDAICSLILGSPPGKVYSRLRAVTARLAERF
;
A
#
# COMPACT_ATOMS: atom_id res chain seq x y z
N MET A 1 -50.91 -2.66 49.12
CA MET A 1 -50.51 -1.38 49.69
C MET A 1 -49.56 -0.78 48.63
N LYS A 2 -50.11 0.07 47.79
CA LYS A 2 -50.16 1.55 47.83
C LYS A 2 -48.77 2.14 47.73
N LEU A 3 -48.52 2.69 46.56
CA LEU A 3 -48.28 4.11 46.21
C LEU A 3 -46.80 4.46 46.20
N GLY A 4 -46.21 5.24 45.31
CA GLY A 4 -46.84 6.24 44.43
C GLY A 4 -45.82 6.75 43.43
N ASP A 5 -46.40 7.31 42.44
CA ASP A 5 -45.85 8.09 41.34
C ASP A 5 -45.05 9.31 41.78
N ALA A 6 -44.02 9.69 41.01
CA ALA A 6 -43.66 11.10 40.82
C ALA A 6 -42.95 11.27 39.47
N GLU A 7 -43.78 11.58 38.47
CA GLU A 7 -43.39 12.30 37.27
C GLU A 7 -42.73 13.65 37.66
N ARG A 8 -41.57 13.94 37.11
CA ARG A 8 -41.04 15.28 36.96
C ARG A 8 -40.72 15.59 35.51
N VAL A 9 -41.67 16.19 34.89
CA VAL A 9 -41.54 16.95 33.66
C VAL A 9 -40.64 18.16 33.90
N VAL A 10 -39.63 18.33 33.07
CA VAL A 10 -38.82 19.55 33.00
C VAL A 10 -38.87 20.08 31.56
N PRO A 11 -39.15 21.38 31.38
CA PRO A 11 -39.50 21.91 30.07
C PRO A 11 -38.32 22.17 29.17
N ALA A 12 -38.59 22.07 27.89
CA ALA A 12 -37.68 22.43 26.79
C ALA A 12 -37.32 23.91 26.80
N ALA A 13 -36.05 24.21 26.93
CA ALA A 13 -35.49 25.53 26.64
C ALA A 13 -34.82 25.51 25.26
N ALA A 14 -35.47 26.16 24.33
CA ALA A 14 -34.95 26.46 23.00
C ALA A 14 -33.68 27.32 23.11
N ARG A 15 -32.56 26.78 22.65
CA ARG A 15 -31.38 27.58 22.30
C ARG A 15 -31.14 27.49 20.80
N ARG A 16 -31.58 28.52 20.13
CA ARG A 16 -31.13 28.87 18.80
C ARG A 16 -29.60 29.07 18.86
N ARG A 17 -28.84 28.31 18.10
CA ARG A 17 -27.46 28.63 17.76
C ARG A 17 -27.42 28.84 16.26
N ASP A 18 -27.36 30.12 15.92
CA ASP A 18 -26.99 30.59 14.60
C ASP A 18 -25.54 30.16 14.34
N GLY A 19 -25.38 29.03 13.65
CA GLY A 19 -24.09 28.55 13.16
C GLY A 19 -23.93 29.00 11.72
N ALA A 20 -23.37 30.19 11.52
CA ALA A 20 -22.91 30.61 10.21
C ALA A 20 -21.82 29.65 9.75
N THR A 21 -22.17 28.73 8.84
CA THR A 21 -21.22 27.98 8.04
C THR A 21 -20.54 28.94 7.07
N ALA A 22 -19.34 29.38 7.45
CA ALA A 22 -18.45 30.09 6.55
C ALA A 22 -18.03 29.10 5.43
N THR A 23 -18.81 29.09 4.37
CA THR A 23 -18.41 28.52 3.08
C THR A 23 -17.19 29.31 2.60
N ARG A 24 -16.02 28.70 2.71
CA ARG A 24 -14.77 29.22 2.16
C ARG A 24 -14.93 29.30 0.64
N ALA A 25 -15.29 30.50 0.18
CA ALA A 25 -15.40 30.78 -1.25
C ALA A 25 -14.05 30.51 -1.90
N MET A 26 -14.05 29.61 -2.89
CA MET A 26 -12.89 29.45 -3.78
C MET A 26 -12.60 30.79 -4.48
N PRO A 27 -11.33 31.20 -4.58
CA PRO A 27 -11.00 32.43 -5.27
C PRO A 27 -11.50 32.31 -6.72
N LYS A 28 -12.35 33.25 -7.10
CA LYS A 28 -12.80 33.38 -8.50
C LYS A 28 -11.57 33.66 -9.34
N VAL A 29 -11.25 32.74 -10.25
CA VAL A 29 -10.26 32.99 -11.30
C VAL A 29 -10.74 34.21 -12.07
N THR A 30 -10.08 35.34 -11.85
CA THR A 30 -10.40 36.58 -12.50
C THR A 30 -9.99 36.46 -13.98
N LYS A 31 -10.85 36.88 -14.89
CA LYS A 31 -10.66 36.92 -16.36
C LYS A 31 -9.50 37.85 -16.82
N ARG A 32 -8.53 38.09 -15.94
CA ARG A 32 -7.40 38.98 -16.20
C ARG A 32 -6.30 38.31 -17.04
N THR A 33 -6.24 36.97 -17.01
CA THR A 33 -5.22 36.21 -17.71
C THR A 33 -5.41 36.15 -19.23
N GLU A 34 -6.64 36.41 -19.76
CA GLU A 34 -6.86 36.42 -21.19
C GLU A 34 -6.53 37.77 -21.88
N ARG A 35 -6.49 38.86 -21.12
CA ARG A 35 -6.09 40.17 -21.67
C ARG A 35 -4.58 40.31 -21.70
N ASP A 36 -3.90 39.85 -20.67
CA ASP A 36 -2.44 39.91 -20.60
C ASP A 36 -1.77 39.00 -21.63
N ALA A 37 -2.47 37.90 -22.04
CA ALA A 37 -1.98 37.01 -23.12
C ALA A 37 -2.19 37.58 -24.53
N ARG A 38 -3.03 38.65 -24.70
CA ARG A 38 -3.28 39.29 -26.01
C ARG A 38 -2.35 40.48 -26.28
N GLU A 39 -1.73 41.04 -25.24
CA GLU A 39 -0.77 42.14 -25.39
C GLU A 39 0.63 41.69 -25.78
N LEU A 40 0.91 40.36 -25.70
CA LEU A 40 2.22 39.77 -26.02
C LEU A 40 2.34 39.32 -27.50
N VAL A 41 1.34 39.62 -28.32
CA VAL A 41 1.41 39.35 -29.77
C VAL A 41 1.57 40.69 -30.46
N ASP A 42 2.73 40.95 -31.04
CA ASP A 42 2.91 42.14 -31.87
C ASP A 42 2.09 42.07 -33.15
N ALA A 43 1.98 43.18 -33.84
CA ALA A 43 1.10 43.38 -35.02
C ALA A 43 1.41 42.42 -36.19
N SER A 44 2.47 41.65 -36.14
CA SER A 44 2.85 40.63 -37.14
C SER A 44 2.48 39.21 -36.77
N GLY A 45 1.94 38.99 -35.57
CA GLY A 45 1.52 37.64 -35.10
C GLY A 45 2.67 36.68 -34.82
N ALA A 46 3.90 37.13 -34.77
CA ALA A 46 5.06 36.31 -34.46
C ALA A 46 5.41 36.42 -32.96
N ILE A 47 5.56 35.30 -32.30
CA ILE A 47 6.06 35.23 -30.92
C ILE A 47 7.55 35.57 -30.96
N VAL A 48 7.94 36.67 -30.33
CA VAL A 48 9.36 37.07 -30.24
C VAL A 48 10.10 36.04 -29.39
N ALA A 49 11.15 35.46 -29.93
CA ALA A 49 11.87 34.30 -29.34
C ALA A 49 12.47 34.55 -27.96
N ASP A 50 12.66 35.82 -27.59
CA ASP A 50 13.28 36.18 -26.29
C ASP A 50 12.35 36.04 -25.10
N ASP A 51 11.01 36.01 -25.31
CA ASP A 51 10.03 35.87 -24.21
C ASP A 51 9.62 34.42 -23.93
N ALA A 52 10.07 33.47 -24.75
CA ALA A 52 9.74 32.05 -24.55
C ALA A 52 10.37 31.47 -23.24
N ASP A 53 11.45 32.06 -22.77
CA ASP A 53 12.07 31.67 -21.50
C ASP A 53 11.36 32.27 -20.28
N ALA A 54 10.68 33.40 -20.42
CA ALA A 54 9.86 34.00 -19.34
C ALA A 54 8.60 33.22 -19.03
N LEU A 55 8.12 32.38 -19.96
CA LEU A 55 6.93 31.50 -19.80
C LEU A 55 7.28 30.14 -19.20
N ARG A 56 8.55 29.81 -19.04
CA ARG A 56 8.94 28.57 -18.37
C ARG A 56 8.72 28.70 -16.87
N PRO A 57 7.98 27.77 -16.24
CA PRO A 57 7.86 27.78 -14.79
C PRO A 57 9.23 27.61 -14.17
N VAL A 58 9.71 28.63 -13.47
CA VAL A 58 10.94 28.55 -12.70
C VAL A 58 10.66 27.75 -11.44
N TYR A 59 11.00 26.48 -11.49
CA TYR A 59 10.99 25.65 -10.28
C TYR A 59 12.19 26.08 -9.42
N ALA A 60 11.94 26.28 -8.12
CA ALA A 60 13.02 26.45 -7.17
C ALA A 60 14.02 25.30 -7.34
N PRO A 61 15.34 25.55 -7.40
CA PRO A 61 16.33 24.49 -7.47
C PRO A 61 16.06 23.52 -6.32
N LEU A 62 15.94 22.24 -6.62
CA LEU A 62 15.94 21.19 -5.61
C LEU A 62 17.18 21.47 -4.77
N GLY A 63 16.97 21.89 -3.51
CA GLY A 63 18.08 22.15 -2.61
C GLY A 63 19.04 20.98 -2.68
N ALA A 64 20.31 21.25 -2.90
CA ALA A 64 21.35 20.23 -2.85
C ALA A 64 21.10 19.38 -1.59
N PRO A 65 21.29 18.04 -1.65
CA PRO A 65 21.11 17.21 -0.48
C PRO A 65 21.96 17.83 0.62
N THR A 66 21.29 18.50 1.56
CA THR A 66 21.94 19.17 2.67
C THR A 66 22.61 18.11 3.49
N GLU A 67 23.90 17.97 3.27
CA GLU A 67 24.79 17.32 4.20
C GLU A 67 24.53 17.94 5.58
N THR A 68 24.26 17.08 6.53
CA THR A 68 23.93 17.39 7.93
C THR A 68 22.45 17.55 8.25
N ARG A 69 21.75 16.42 8.28
CA ARG A 69 20.56 16.28 9.14
C ARG A 69 20.93 16.19 10.62
N LYS A 70 21.81 17.06 11.09
CA LYS A 70 22.02 17.30 12.53
C LYS A 70 20.80 18.03 13.05
N GLY A 71 19.78 17.28 13.49
CA GLY A 71 18.49 17.78 13.93
C GLY A 71 17.29 17.16 13.21
N ALA A 72 17.48 16.14 12.37
CA ALA A 72 16.40 15.40 11.75
C ALA A 72 15.50 14.84 12.84
N LYS A 73 14.23 15.26 12.84
CA LYS A 73 13.21 14.71 13.72
C LYS A 73 13.16 13.21 13.45
N HIS A 74 13.40 12.40 14.47
CA HIS A 74 13.28 10.96 14.36
C HIS A 74 11.88 10.61 13.90
N GLU A 75 11.77 10.00 12.74
CA GLU A 75 10.51 9.49 12.25
C GLU A 75 10.14 8.21 12.98
N TYR A 76 8.86 8.06 13.22
CA TYR A 76 8.33 6.96 14.00
C TYR A 76 7.13 6.34 13.33
N ARG A 77 7.13 5.01 13.20
CA ARG A 77 6.02 4.28 12.61
C ARG A 77 5.58 3.13 13.51
N LYS A 78 4.28 2.86 13.54
CA LYS A 78 3.65 1.79 14.32
C LYS A 78 2.93 0.83 13.39
N VAL A 79 3.24 -0.46 13.51
CA VAL A 79 2.56 -1.52 12.78
C VAL A 79 1.72 -2.34 13.76
N ASN A 80 0.42 -2.47 13.50
CA ASN A 80 -0.49 -3.24 14.35
C ASN A 80 -0.28 -4.73 14.14
N VAL A 81 -0.19 -5.50 15.22
CA VAL A 81 -0.02 -6.94 15.19
C VAL A 81 -1.37 -7.62 15.44
N PRO A 82 -1.91 -8.39 14.48
CA PRO A 82 -3.11 -9.19 14.69
C PRO A 82 -2.88 -10.25 15.79
N ALA A 83 -3.92 -10.53 16.56
CA ALA A 83 -3.79 -11.45 17.71
C ALA A 83 -3.28 -12.84 17.31
N HIS A 84 -3.72 -13.38 16.18
CA HIS A 84 -3.31 -14.69 15.67
C HIS A 84 -1.85 -14.75 15.17
N ARG A 85 -1.22 -13.60 14.89
CA ARG A 85 0.19 -13.51 14.43
C ARG A 85 1.17 -13.18 15.55
N PHE A 86 0.67 -13.00 16.76
CA PHE A 86 1.51 -12.62 17.89
C PHE A 86 2.47 -13.73 18.32
N ALA A 87 2.02 -14.98 18.37
CA ALA A 87 2.87 -16.12 18.71
C ALA A 87 3.98 -16.34 17.64
N PRO A 88 3.67 -16.46 16.33
CA PRO A 88 4.70 -16.55 15.31
C PRO A 88 5.69 -15.36 15.30
N LEU A 89 5.22 -14.14 15.55
CA LEU A 89 6.08 -12.96 15.64
C LEU A 89 7.09 -13.10 16.78
N ARG A 90 6.67 -13.65 17.91
CA ARG A 90 7.52 -13.84 19.07
C ARG A 90 8.59 -14.91 18.83
N GLU A 91 8.21 -16.00 18.16
CA GLU A 91 9.13 -17.09 17.79
C GLU A 91 10.20 -16.63 16.80
N HIS A 92 9.80 -15.86 15.77
CA HIS A 92 10.70 -15.39 14.73
C HIS A 92 11.25 -13.98 14.95
N TRP A 93 11.12 -13.45 16.20
CA TRP A 93 11.50 -12.06 16.49
C TRP A 93 12.94 -11.73 16.12
N MET A 94 13.88 -12.61 16.45
CA MET A 94 15.29 -12.38 16.14
C MET A 94 15.57 -12.36 14.64
N ALA A 95 14.90 -13.23 13.89
CA ALA A 95 15.03 -13.27 12.42
C ALA A 95 14.44 -12.02 11.74
N LEU A 96 13.47 -11.34 12.37
CA LEU A 96 12.92 -10.08 11.90
C LEU A 96 13.76 -8.88 12.32
N TYR A 97 14.23 -8.90 13.57
CA TYR A 97 14.99 -7.80 14.16
C TYR A 97 16.35 -7.58 13.46
N GLU A 98 17.07 -8.67 13.19
CA GLU A 98 18.42 -8.65 12.66
C GLU A 98 18.54 -7.96 11.28
N PRO A 99 17.72 -8.27 10.25
CA PRO A 99 17.78 -7.58 8.96
C PRO A 99 17.47 -6.08 9.07
N VAL A 100 16.49 -5.70 9.87
CA VAL A 100 16.08 -4.30 10.00
C VAL A 100 17.17 -3.47 10.68
N THR A 101 17.77 -3.98 11.74
CA THR A 101 18.81 -3.26 12.48
C THR A 101 20.16 -3.24 11.74
N LYS A 102 20.54 -4.35 11.10
CA LYS A 102 21.84 -4.44 10.41
C LYS A 102 21.82 -3.77 9.04
N GLN A 103 20.77 -3.98 8.23
CA GLN A 103 20.71 -3.48 6.86
C GLN A 103 20.14 -2.06 6.78
N MET A 104 19.05 -1.78 7.51
CA MET A 104 18.36 -0.48 7.46
C MET A 104 18.78 0.48 8.56
N LYS A 105 19.54 0.03 9.57
CA LYS A 105 20.00 0.86 10.71
C LYS A 105 18.84 1.55 11.44
N ILE A 106 17.73 0.83 11.62
CA ILE A 106 16.49 1.31 12.27
C ILE A 106 16.30 0.58 13.59
N ASP A 107 15.89 1.34 14.60
CA ASP A 107 15.51 0.77 15.90
C ASP A 107 14.10 0.16 15.81
N VAL A 108 14.00 -1.09 16.25
CA VAL A 108 12.75 -1.86 16.29
C VAL A 108 12.42 -2.25 17.71
N ARG A 109 11.20 -2.00 18.12
CA ARG A 109 10.70 -2.38 19.43
C ARG A 109 9.34 -3.04 19.34
N MET A 110 9.15 -4.14 20.08
CA MET A 110 7.85 -4.77 20.24
C MET A 110 7.16 -4.22 21.48
N ASN A 111 6.03 -3.58 21.31
CA ASN A 111 5.18 -3.12 22.41
C ASN A 111 4.12 -4.17 22.73
N LEU A 112 4.35 -4.94 23.80
CA LEU A 112 3.47 -6.03 24.21
C LEU A 112 2.10 -5.54 24.70
N LYS A 113 2.07 -4.36 25.37
CA LYS A 113 0.83 -3.79 25.91
C LYS A 113 -0.13 -3.34 24.82
N LEU A 114 0.41 -2.67 23.80
CA LEU A 114 -0.39 -2.15 22.68
C LEU A 114 -0.47 -3.13 21.50
N LYS A 115 0.22 -4.26 21.57
CA LYS A 115 0.31 -5.25 20.47
C LYS A 115 0.73 -4.61 19.15
N LYS A 116 1.79 -3.82 19.17
CA LYS A 116 2.33 -3.09 18.02
C LYS A 116 3.84 -3.27 17.94
N VAL A 117 4.33 -3.31 16.71
CA VAL A 117 5.75 -3.16 16.42
C VAL A 117 6.00 -1.68 16.16
N GLU A 118 6.96 -1.11 16.84
CA GLU A 118 7.37 0.29 16.76
C GLU A 118 8.72 0.36 16.05
N LEU A 119 8.79 1.18 15.02
CA LEU A 119 9.96 1.43 14.20
C LEU A 119 10.35 2.89 14.39
N LYS A 120 11.62 3.16 14.61
CA LYS A 120 12.14 4.51 14.80
C LYS A 120 13.43 4.68 13.98
N THR A 121 13.53 5.77 13.23
CA THR A 121 14.77 6.13 12.54
C THR A 121 15.85 6.51 13.54
N THR A 122 17.10 6.17 13.22
CA THR A 122 18.28 6.54 14.00
C THR A 122 19.12 7.56 13.23
N GLU A 123 20.05 8.19 13.87
CA GLU A 123 21.01 9.09 13.20
C GLU A 123 21.87 8.35 12.15
N ARG A 124 21.94 7.01 12.25
CA ARG A 124 22.70 6.16 11.34
C ARG A 124 21.91 5.75 10.10
N THR A 125 20.61 6.05 10.06
CA THR A 125 19.75 5.72 8.91
C THR A 125 20.12 6.64 7.75
N GLU A 126 20.58 6.07 6.65
CA GLU A 126 21.02 6.79 5.45
C GLU A 126 19.85 7.08 4.51
N ASP A 127 18.96 6.08 4.34
CA ASP A 127 17.85 6.11 3.39
C ASP A 127 16.58 6.70 4.01
N GLU A 128 15.92 7.62 3.32
CA GLU A 128 14.60 8.16 3.71
C GLU A 128 13.51 7.10 3.62
N SER A 129 13.62 6.21 2.64
CA SER A 129 12.66 5.12 2.42
C SER A 129 12.82 3.94 3.37
N ALA A 130 13.93 3.87 4.14
CA ALA A 130 14.23 2.74 5.02
C ALA A 130 13.12 2.45 6.03
N LEU A 131 12.50 3.50 6.59
CA LEU A 131 11.40 3.35 7.54
C LEU A 131 10.16 2.71 6.89
N GLN A 132 9.84 3.11 5.65
CA GLN A 132 8.73 2.52 4.89
C GLN A 132 9.03 1.06 4.55
N LYS A 133 10.20 0.77 3.97
CA LYS A 133 10.62 -0.59 3.63
C LYS A 133 10.58 -1.53 4.84
N SER A 134 11.06 -1.03 5.99
CA SER A 134 11.02 -1.80 7.23
C SER A 134 9.59 -2.04 7.74
N ALA A 135 8.70 -1.08 7.59
CA ALA A 135 7.29 -1.24 7.93
C ALA A 135 6.61 -2.26 7.00
N ASP A 136 6.87 -2.20 5.70
CA ASP A 136 6.33 -3.13 4.71
C ASP A 136 6.86 -4.55 4.91
N PHE A 137 8.13 -4.70 5.28
CA PHE A 137 8.72 -5.98 5.66
C PHE A 137 8.00 -6.62 6.86
N VAL A 138 7.84 -5.86 7.95
CA VAL A 138 7.12 -6.34 9.14
C VAL A 138 5.67 -6.66 8.78
N GLN A 139 5.02 -5.82 7.99
CA GLN A 139 3.65 -6.03 7.53
C GLN A 139 3.52 -7.30 6.68
N ALA A 140 4.44 -7.56 5.76
CA ALA A 140 4.46 -8.78 4.94
C ALA A 140 4.52 -10.03 5.82
N PHE A 141 5.40 -10.05 6.82
CA PHE A 141 5.44 -11.15 7.79
C PHE A 141 4.12 -11.33 8.54
N LEU A 142 3.52 -10.24 9.01
CA LEU A 142 2.23 -10.28 9.72
C LEU A 142 1.08 -10.78 8.81
N LEU A 143 1.20 -10.56 7.53
CA LEU A 143 0.26 -11.07 6.52
C LEU A 143 0.47 -12.55 6.21
N GLY A 144 1.55 -13.17 6.63
CA GLY A 144 1.78 -14.61 6.53
C GLY A 144 2.87 -15.05 5.58
N PHE A 145 3.66 -14.11 5.05
CA PHE A 145 4.86 -14.48 4.30
C PHE A 145 5.97 -14.96 5.22
N ASP A 146 6.83 -15.80 4.71
CA ASP A 146 8.02 -16.25 5.41
C ASP A 146 9.04 -15.12 5.52
N VAL A 147 9.85 -15.13 6.59
CA VAL A 147 10.88 -14.10 6.82
C VAL A 147 11.84 -14.00 5.62
N GLN A 148 12.23 -15.15 5.05
CA GLN A 148 13.15 -15.19 3.91
C GLN A 148 12.59 -14.49 2.67
N ASP A 149 11.30 -14.67 2.39
CA ASP A 149 10.64 -14.01 1.26
C ASP A 149 10.43 -12.51 1.55
N ALA A 150 10.07 -12.16 2.78
CA ALA A 150 9.86 -10.78 3.19
C ALA A 150 11.14 -9.94 3.19
N VAL A 151 12.31 -10.51 3.52
CA VAL A 151 13.61 -9.80 3.48
C VAL A 151 13.92 -9.21 2.09
N ALA A 152 13.37 -9.80 1.03
CA ALA A 152 13.53 -9.25 -0.31
C ALA A 152 13.00 -7.80 -0.43
N LEU A 153 11.94 -7.42 0.34
CA LEU A 153 11.42 -6.05 0.39
C LEU A 153 12.40 -5.02 0.95
N LEU A 154 13.36 -5.46 1.77
CA LEU A 154 14.39 -4.56 2.29
C LEU A 154 15.48 -4.29 1.25
N ARG A 155 15.73 -5.24 0.33
CA ARG A 155 16.83 -5.18 -0.62
C ARG A 155 16.44 -4.61 -1.97
N LEU A 156 15.20 -4.84 -2.40
CA LEU A 156 14.70 -4.49 -3.72
C LEU A 156 13.59 -3.44 -3.59
N ASP A 157 13.72 -2.37 -4.36
CA ASP A 157 12.75 -1.27 -4.36
C ASP A 157 11.52 -1.55 -5.23
N ASP A 158 11.65 -2.47 -6.20
CA ASP A 158 10.61 -2.80 -7.17
C ASP A 158 9.65 -3.91 -6.70
N LEU A 159 9.69 -4.27 -5.43
CA LEU A 159 8.78 -5.27 -4.86
C LEU A 159 7.60 -4.61 -4.18
N TYR A 160 6.43 -5.13 -4.51
CA TYR A 160 5.14 -4.67 -3.99
C TYR A 160 4.38 -5.81 -3.36
N LEU A 161 3.52 -5.46 -2.44
CA LEU A 161 2.58 -6.37 -1.80
C LEU A 161 1.17 -6.00 -2.23
N GLU A 162 0.47 -6.91 -2.87
CA GLU A 162 -0.93 -6.77 -3.23
C GLU A 162 -1.79 -7.72 -2.40
N CYS A 163 -2.88 -7.20 -1.86
CA CYS A 163 -3.88 -7.96 -1.11
C CYS A 163 -5.25 -7.73 -1.72
N PHE A 164 -6.00 -8.79 -1.94
CA PHE A 164 -7.40 -8.72 -2.38
C PHE A 164 -8.21 -9.89 -1.84
N GLU A 165 -9.51 -9.74 -1.83
CA GLU A 165 -10.43 -10.80 -1.40
C GLU A 165 -10.97 -11.59 -2.59
N VAL A 166 -11.29 -12.87 -2.33
CA VAL A 166 -11.98 -13.71 -3.33
C VAL A 166 -13.32 -13.10 -3.75
N LYS A 167 -13.97 -12.38 -2.83
CA LYS A 167 -15.25 -11.69 -3.06
C LYS A 167 -15.14 -10.54 -4.07
N ASP A 168 -13.96 -9.90 -4.16
CA ASP A 168 -13.73 -8.81 -5.11
C ASP A 168 -13.77 -9.30 -6.56
N VAL A 169 -13.40 -10.56 -6.78
CA VAL A 169 -13.42 -11.19 -8.11
C VAL A 169 -14.81 -11.75 -8.44
N LYS A 170 -15.39 -12.47 -7.48
CA LYS A 170 -16.72 -13.05 -7.60
C LYS A 170 -17.34 -13.25 -6.23
N THR A 171 -18.58 -12.84 -6.06
CA THR A 171 -19.34 -13.06 -4.84
C THR A 171 -19.66 -14.56 -4.67
N LEU A 172 -18.78 -15.25 -3.97
CA LEU A 172 -18.95 -16.67 -3.62
C LEU A 172 -19.37 -16.78 -2.15
N ARG A 173 -20.27 -17.74 -1.86
CA ARG A 173 -20.75 -17.98 -0.49
C ARG A 173 -20.61 -19.45 -0.13
N GLY A 174 -20.42 -19.76 1.15
CA GLY A 174 -20.37 -21.10 1.71
C GLY A 174 -19.43 -22.04 0.96
N GLU A 175 -19.91 -23.19 0.52
CA GLU A 175 -19.11 -24.22 -0.15
C GLU A 175 -18.50 -23.77 -1.48
N HIS A 176 -19.14 -22.84 -2.18
CA HIS A 176 -18.58 -22.31 -3.43
C HIS A 176 -17.27 -21.56 -3.19
N MET A 177 -17.16 -20.85 -2.06
CA MET A 177 -15.94 -20.20 -1.62
C MET A 177 -14.85 -21.24 -1.34
N SER A 178 -15.16 -22.24 -0.52
CA SER A 178 -14.24 -23.31 -0.18
C SER A 178 -13.72 -24.06 -1.43
N ARG A 179 -14.62 -24.39 -2.37
CA ARG A 179 -14.24 -24.98 -3.66
C ARG A 179 -13.39 -24.05 -4.52
N GLY A 180 -13.63 -22.72 -4.47
CA GLY A 180 -12.80 -21.72 -5.16
C GLY A 180 -11.38 -21.70 -4.61
N ILE A 181 -11.25 -21.64 -3.29
CA ILE A 181 -9.96 -21.69 -2.59
C ILE A 181 -9.24 -23.01 -2.85
N GLY A 182 -9.98 -24.14 -2.79
CA GLY A 182 -9.43 -25.46 -3.08
C GLY A 182 -8.87 -25.59 -4.51
N ARG A 183 -9.55 -24.98 -5.51
CA ARG A 183 -9.01 -24.94 -6.90
C ARG A 183 -7.75 -24.08 -7.01
N LEU A 184 -7.69 -23.00 -6.26
CA LEU A 184 -6.55 -22.10 -6.25
C LEU A 184 -5.32 -22.75 -5.59
N ALA A 185 -5.51 -23.38 -4.45
CA ALA A 185 -4.46 -24.13 -3.79
C ALA A 185 -4.03 -25.36 -4.62
N GLY A 186 -5.03 -26.10 -5.09
CA GLY A 186 -4.83 -27.38 -5.78
C GLY A 186 -4.43 -28.49 -4.83
N LYS A 187 -4.25 -29.72 -5.37
CA LYS A 187 -3.81 -30.87 -4.58
C LYS A 187 -2.39 -30.63 -4.06
N ASN A 188 -2.23 -30.66 -2.74
CA ASN A 188 -0.95 -30.40 -2.06
C ASN A 188 -0.33 -29.02 -2.41
N GLY A 189 -1.13 -28.00 -2.69
CA GLY A 189 -0.62 -26.68 -3.04
C GLY A 189 -0.02 -26.58 -4.46
N LYS A 190 -0.15 -27.60 -5.30
CA LYS A 190 0.52 -27.67 -6.61
C LYS A 190 0.15 -26.53 -7.55
N THR A 191 -1.12 -26.12 -7.55
CA THR A 191 -1.60 -25.03 -8.41
C THR A 191 -0.98 -23.70 -8.00
N LYS A 192 -1.02 -23.40 -6.70
CA LYS A 192 -0.35 -22.23 -6.12
C LYS A 192 1.12 -22.19 -6.50
N PHE A 193 1.86 -23.30 -6.23
CA PHE A 193 3.29 -23.40 -6.50
C PHE A 193 3.63 -23.22 -7.98
N THR A 194 2.80 -23.74 -8.87
CA THR A 194 3.01 -23.59 -10.33
C THR A 194 2.88 -22.13 -10.75
N ILE A 195 1.91 -21.38 -10.15
CA ILE A 195 1.74 -19.95 -10.44
C ILE A 195 2.93 -19.17 -9.89
N GLU A 196 3.32 -19.41 -8.63
CA GLU A 196 4.46 -18.76 -7.99
C GLU A 196 5.75 -18.90 -8.83
N ASN A 197 6.06 -20.11 -9.25
CA ASN A 197 7.26 -20.38 -10.04
C ASN A 197 7.20 -19.74 -11.44
N ALA A 198 6.03 -19.80 -12.09
CA ALA A 198 5.86 -19.20 -13.41
C ALA A 198 5.96 -17.68 -13.39
N THR A 199 5.44 -17.04 -12.37
CA THR A 199 5.40 -15.57 -12.27
C THR A 199 6.50 -14.98 -11.41
N ARG A 200 7.34 -15.81 -10.79
CA ARG A 200 8.38 -15.39 -9.82
C ARG A 200 7.79 -14.48 -8.73
N THR A 201 6.65 -14.87 -8.19
CA THR A 201 5.98 -14.20 -7.09
C THR A 201 5.80 -15.16 -5.92
N ARG A 202 5.49 -14.65 -4.75
CA ARG A 202 5.05 -15.44 -3.60
C ARG A 202 3.58 -15.18 -3.34
N ILE A 203 2.82 -16.22 -3.05
CA ILE A 203 1.38 -16.15 -2.85
C ILE A 203 1.04 -16.75 -1.49
N VAL A 204 0.32 -16.00 -0.69
CA VAL A 204 -0.24 -16.48 0.58
C VAL A 204 -1.76 -16.46 0.48
N ILE A 205 -2.36 -17.61 0.74
CA ILE A 205 -3.80 -17.80 0.77
C ILE A 205 -4.20 -17.95 2.24
N ALA A 206 -4.91 -16.96 2.76
CA ALA A 206 -5.41 -16.96 4.12
C ALA A 206 -6.93 -16.81 4.07
N ASP A 207 -7.63 -17.92 4.17
CA ASP A 207 -9.09 -18.00 4.06
C ASP A 207 -9.63 -17.29 2.81
N GLN A 208 -10.22 -16.11 2.98
CA GLN A 208 -10.80 -15.31 1.89
C GLN A 208 -9.82 -14.32 1.27
N HIS A 209 -8.70 -14.06 1.95
CA HIS A 209 -7.70 -13.08 1.52
C HIS A 209 -6.57 -13.76 0.75
N ILE A 210 -6.27 -13.20 -0.39
CA ILE A 210 -5.14 -13.62 -1.23
C ILE A 210 -4.12 -12.48 -1.23
N ARG A 211 -2.88 -12.83 -0.99
CA ARG A 211 -1.76 -11.88 -0.88
C ARG A 211 -0.67 -12.31 -1.82
N ILE A 212 -0.18 -11.37 -2.59
CA ILE A 212 0.85 -11.61 -3.61
C ILE A 212 2.01 -10.65 -3.34
N LEU A 213 3.22 -11.19 -3.32
CA LEU A 213 4.46 -10.45 -3.19
C LEU A 213 5.29 -10.65 -4.47
N GLY A 214 5.74 -9.57 -5.08
CA GLY A 214 6.57 -9.63 -6.29
C GLY A 214 6.71 -8.28 -6.99
N SER A 215 7.26 -8.28 -8.19
CA SER A 215 7.30 -7.07 -9.02
C SER A 215 5.93 -6.75 -9.60
N PHE A 216 5.66 -5.48 -9.86
CA PHE A 216 4.36 -5.00 -10.32
C PHE A 216 3.82 -5.74 -11.56
N GLN A 217 4.68 -6.00 -12.55
CA GLN A 217 4.28 -6.71 -13.76
C GLN A 217 3.94 -8.17 -13.46
N ASN A 218 4.74 -8.82 -12.64
CA ASN A 218 4.55 -10.22 -12.26
C ASN A 218 3.30 -10.40 -11.40
N ILE A 219 3.02 -9.46 -10.50
CA ILE A 219 1.80 -9.44 -9.68
C ILE A 219 0.56 -9.39 -10.58
N LYS A 220 0.54 -8.55 -11.62
CA LYS A 220 -0.59 -8.49 -12.57
C LYS A 220 -0.84 -9.84 -13.24
N VAL A 221 0.21 -10.51 -13.71
CA VAL A 221 0.11 -11.82 -14.35
C VAL A 221 -0.40 -12.87 -13.36
N ALA A 222 0.14 -12.88 -12.15
CA ALA A 222 -0.28 -13.80 -11.08
C ALA A 222 -1.76 -13.55 -10.71
N ARG A 223 -2.18 -12.30 -10.55
CA ARG A 223 -3.56 -11.91 -10.26
C ARG A 223 -4.53 -12.38 -11.35
N ASP A 224 -4.20 -12.15 -12.63
CA ASP A 224 -5.02 -12.62 -13.76
C ASP A 224 -5.21 -14.15 -13.75
N ALA A 225 -4.14 -14.89 -13.45
CA ALA A 225 -4.20 -16.34 -13.33
C ALA A 225 -5.11 -16.77 -12.17
N ILE A 226 -4.95 -16.17 -11.01
CA ILE A 226 -5.76 -16.42 -9.81
C ILE A 226 -7.23 -16.09 -10.07
N CYS A 227 -7.53 -14.93 -10.63
CA CYS A 227 -8.90 -14.53 -10.99
C CYS A 227 -9.55 -15.52 -11.96
N SER A 228 -8.81 -16.00 -12.96
CA SER A 228 -9.29 -17.00 -13.90
C SER A 228 -9.67 -18.32 -13.20
N LEU A 229 -8.89 -18.76 -12.21
CA LEU A 229 -9.18 -19.96 -11.41
C LEU A 229 -10.41 -19.77 -10.50
N ILE A 230 -10.56 -18.62 -9.89
CA ILE A 230 -11.72 -18.28 -9.05
C ILE A 230 -13.00 -18.29 -9.89
N LEU A 231 -12.94 -17.74 -11.11
CA LEU A 231 -14.07 -17.73 -12.06
C LEU A 231 -14.44 -19.13 -12.57
N GLY A 232 -13.55 -20.11 -12.40
CA GLY A 232 -13.83 -21.51 -12.72
C GLY A 232 -13.10 -22.05 -13.93
N SER A 233 -12.12 -21.34 -14.49
CA SER A 233 -11.29 -21.85 -15.59
C SER A 233 -10.52 -23.11 -15.17
N PRO A 234 -10.39 -24.11 -16.04
CA PRO A 234 -9.62 -25.31 -15.73
C PRO A 234 -8.13 -24.95 -15.59
N PRO A 235 -7.41 -25.55 -14.63
CA PRO A 235 -6.02 -25.20 -14.34
C PRO A 235 -5.08 -25.40 -15.55
N GLY A 236 -5.33 -26.40 -16.41
CA GLY A 236 -4.55 -26.61 -17.62
C GLY A 236 -4.55 -25.42 -18.57
N LYS A 237 -5.71 -24.77 -18.76
CA LYS A 237 -5.83 -23.55 -19.59
C LYS A 237 -5.04 -22.38 -18.99
N VAL A 238 -5.10 -22.23 -17.66
CA VAL A 238 -4.36 -21.19 -16.94
C VAL A 238 -2.85 -21.42 -17.08
N TYR A 239 -2.38 -22.65 -16.93
CA TYR A 239 -0.95 -22.98 -17.09
C TYR A 239 -0.43 -22.72 -18.50
N SER A 240 -1.21 -23.06 -19.53
CA SER A 240 -0.84 -22.78 -20.92
C SER A 240 -0.70 -21.27 -21.16
N ARG A 241 -1.65 -20.47 -20.64
CA ARG A 241 -1.59 -19.01 -20.71
C ARG A 241 -0.39 -18.43 -19.97
N LEU A 242 -0.11 -18.93 -18.75
CA LEU A 242 1.06 -18.51 -17.98
C LEU A 242 2.36 -18.77 -18.74
N ARG A 243 2.53 -19.97 -19.30
CA ARG A 243 3.73 -20.30 -20.09
C ARG A 243 3.91 -19.35 -21.27
N ALA A 244 2.85 -19.04 -22.01
CA ALA A 244 2.91 -18.10 -23.13
C ALA A 244 3.29 -16.68 -22.69
N VAL A 245 2.79 -16.21 -21.55
CA VAL A 245 3.12 -14.89 -21.02
C VAL A 245 4.55 -14.84 -20.50
N THR A 246 4.98 -15.86 -19.75
CA THR A 246 6.36 -15.91 -19.22
C THR A 246 7.40 -16.05 -20.32
N ALA A 247 7.11 -16.80 -21.38
CA ALA A 247 7.99 -16.87 -22.56
C ALA A 247 8.18 -15.48 -23.19
N ARG A 248 7.07 -14.75 -23.42
CA ARG A 248 7.13 -13.37 -23.97
C ARG A 248 7.87 -12.39 -23.06
N LEU A 249 7.76 -12.54 -21.75
CA LEU A 249 8.50 -11.70 -20.80
C LEU A 249 9.99 -12.02 -20.81
N ALA A 250 10.36 -13.31 -20.99
CA ALA A 250 11.76 -13.72 -21.10
C ALA A 250 12.42 -13.28 -22.42
N GLU A 251 11.64 -13.13 -23.51
CA GLU A 251 12.15 -12.64 -24.81
C GLU A 251 12.44 -11.12 -24.80
N ARG A 252 11.93 -10.38 -23.82
CA ARG A 252 12.12 -8.91 -23.71
C ARG A 252 13.41 -8.50 -23.00
N PHE A 253 14.10 -9.45 -22.42
CA PHE A 253 15.38 -9.29 -21.75
C PHE A 253 16.46 -10.14 -22.43
#